data_e13a6d5b2dc7c3f892ca6facd2f2671a
#
_entry.id   e13a6d5b2dc7c3f892ca6facd2f2671a
#
_cell.length_a   1.000
_cell.length_b   1.000
_cell.length_c   1.000
_cell.angle_alpha   90.00
_cell.angle_beta   90.00
_cell.angle_gamma   90.00
#
_symmetry.space_group_name_H-M   'P 1'
#
loop_
_entity.id
_entity.type
_entity.pdbx_description
1 polymer ?
#
loop_
_entity_poly.entity_id
_entity_poly.type
_entity_poly.pdbx_seq_one_letter_code
_entity_poly.pdbx_strand_id
1 'polypeptide(L)'
;MTDLFWNRRQARLRAGWRVALFVVASSVASIALAGPGHRALRRLLPVVYANVVEVVVLVLLIGVFLWIAARWLDRRSIVDYGFHLSGAWWLDLGFGLVLGVFLMAGVYALALAIGWVKVTGTLLSPPGQPFIAAILADVILVVGIACWEEIVFRGYVIKNLAEGLYSKTVGARWATVIAILIPSVLFGFAHVTNANATMLSTVNTVIFGVVFGAAYALTGELALPIGLHIAWDFVQGFGLGRSGDVPGLGAFLVVEEGDSAARLWTGWPFTVEGGLLGTAALVAGLLLVAAWMRLRRGSVRLDPSLVQPPIQTPATPRSTGSSARSVTA
;
A
#
# COMPACT_ATOMS: atom_id res chain seq x y z
N MET A 1 -29.74 14.88 14.20
CA MET A 1 -28.63 13.95 14.53
C MET A 1 -28.35 12.92 13.43
N THR A 2 -29.32 12.47 12.64
CA THR A 2 -29.11 11.47 11.57
C THR A 2 -28.16 11.93 10.45
N ASP A 3 -28.04 13.22 10.20
CA ASP A 3 -27.22 13.75 9.09
C ASP A 3 -25.70 13.72 9.37
N LEU A 4 -25.27 13.50 10.63
CA LEU A 4 -23.86 13.32 10.98
C LEU A 4 -23.32 11.97 10.50
N PHE A 5 -24.14 10.93 10.55
CA PHE A 5 -23.74 9.54 10.25
C PHE A 5 -24.13 9.14 8.83
N TRP A 6 -25.27 9.61 8.34
CA TRP A 6 -25.92 9.12 7.13
C TRP A 6 -25.94 10.13 5.99
N ASN A 7 -25.53 9.70 4.81
CA ASN A 7 -25.71 10.46 3.57
C ASN A 7 -27.05 10.07 2.93
N ARG A 8 -28.09 10.90 3.11
CA ARG A 8 -29.45 10.62 2.60
C ARG A 8 -29.50 10.54 1.09
N ARG A 9 -28.67 11.32 0.36
CA ARG A 9 -28.65 11.32 -1.12
C ARG A 9 -28.09 10.03 -1.68
N GLN A 10 -27.15 9.41 -0.98
CA GLN A 10 -26.49 8.18 -1.42
C GLN A 10 -27.01 6.94 -0.65
N ALA A 11 -27.93 7.13 0.30
CA ALA A 11 -28.51 6.11 1.16
C ALA A 11 -27.46 5.18 1.82
N ARG A 12 -26.35 5.77 2.31
CA ARG A 12 -25.23 5.05 2.98
C ARG A 12 -24.55 5.90 4.04
N LEU A 13 -23.68 5.29 4.85
CA LEU A 13 -22.87 6.01 5.83
C LEU A 13 -22.01 7.09 5.13
N ARG A 14 -21.74 8.20 5.81
CA ARG A 14 -20.77 9.19 5.33
C ARG A 14 -19.37 8.59 5.27
N ALA A 15 -18.54 9.09 4.34
CA ALA A 15 -17.22 8.57 4.04
C ALA A 15 -16.32 8.43 5.28
N GLY A 16 -16.31 9.42 6.18
CA GLY A 16 -15.51 9.36 7.41
C GLY A 16 -15.82 8.15 8.28
N TRP A 17 -17.10 7.80 8.44
CA TRP A 17 -17.52 6.62 9.21
C TRP A 17 -17.18 5.32 8.51
N ARG A 18 -17.31 5.26 7.17
CA ARG A 18 -16.91 4.09 6.38
C ARG A 18 -15.42 3.83 6.51
N VAL A 19 -14.60 4.89 6.37
CA VAL A 19 -13.16 4.83 6.56
C VAL A 19 -12.80 4.40 7.98
N ALA A 20 -13.41 5.01 9.00
CA ALA A 20 -13.14 4.65 10.39
C ALA A 20 -13.43 3.17 10.68
N LEU A 21 -14.59 2.66 10.25
CA LEU A 21 -14.96 1.26 10.45
C LEU A 21 -13.97 0.30 9.74
N PHE A 22 -13.60 0.62 8.50
CA PHE A 22 -12.67 -0.22 7.74
C PHE A 22 -11.26 -0.20 8.35
N VAL A 23 -10.75 0.98 8.69
CA VAL A 23 -9.42 1.13 9.30
C VAL A 23 -9.35 0.44 10.66
N VAL A 24 -10.38 0.61 11.52
CA VAL A 24 -10.43 -0.08 12.82
C VAL A 24 -10.44 -1.59 12.63
N ALA A 25 -11.28 -2.13 11.73
CA ALA A 25 -11.32 -3.56 11.47
C ALA A 25 -9.98 -4.10 10.95
N SER A 26 -9.35 -3.38 9.99
CA SER A 26 -8.03 -3.73 9.45
C SER A 26 -6.94 -3.69 10.52
N SER A 27 -6.92 -2.63 11.35
CA SER A 27 -5.93 -2.50 12.43
C SER A 27 -6.09 -3.59 13.50
N VAL A 28 -7.32 -3.91 13.89
CA VAL A 28 -7.58 -5.01 14.85
C VAL A 28 -7.08 -6.34 14.30
N ALA A 29 -7.33 -6.63 13.02
CA ALA A 29 -6.85 -7.86 12.37
C ALA A 29 -5.31 -7.89 12.33
N SER A 30 -4.67 -6.78 11.92
CA SER A 30 -3.20 -6.69 11.86
C SER A 30 -2.58 -6.91 13.24
N ILE A 31 -3.08 -6.23 14.27
CA ILE A 31 -2.57 -6.35 15.65
C ILE A 31 -2.79 -7.77 16.20
N ALA A 32 -3.95 -8.38 15.93
CA ALA A 32 -4.26 -9.72 16.39
C ALA A 32 -3.34 -10.77 15.74
N LEU A 33 -3.02 -10.61 14.46
CA LEU A 33 -2.11 -11.51 13.74
C LEU A 33 -0.65 -11.27 14.12
N ALA A 34 -0.17 -10.03 14.08
CA ALA A 34 1.22 -9.69 14.41
C ALA A 34 1.58 -9.91 15.89
N GLY A 35 0.61 -9.93 16.78
CA GLY A 35 0.80 -10.18 18.20
C GLY A 35 0.48 -11.63 18.62
N PRO A 36 -0.75 -11.90 19.06
CA PRO A 36 -1.15 -13.24 19.53
C PRO A 36 -1.06 -14.32 18.46
N GLY A 37 -1.48 -14.00 17.21
CA GLY A 37 -1.45 -14.92 16.09
C GLY A 37 -0.04 -15.37 15.74
N HIS A 38 0.90 -14.41 15.59
CA HIS A 38 2.31 -14.71 15.34
C HIS A 38 2.92 -15.60 16.42
N ARG A 39 2.66 -15.30 17.71
CA ARG A 39 3.15 -16.14 18.81
C ARG A 39 2.58 -17.57 18.76
N ALA A 40 1.32 -17.74 18.35
CA ALA A 40 0.72 -19.06 18.18
C ALA A 40 1.37 -19.82 17.01
N LEU A 41 1.55 -19.18 15.87
CA LEU A 41 2.19 -19.75 14.69
C LEU A 41 3.64 -20.18 14.96
N ARG A 42 4.40 -19.36 15.70
CA ARG A 42 5.80 -19.62 16.08
C ARG A 42 5.99 -20.85 16.99
N ARG A 43 4.92 -21.31 17.65
CA ARG A 43 4.95 -22.56 18.41
C ARG A 43 4.84 -23.80 17.54
N LEU A 44 4.31 -23.64 16.32
CA LEU A 44 4.00 -24.73 15.39
C LEU A 44 4.93 -24.75 14.17
N LEU A 45 5.45 -23.59 13.78
CA LEU A 45 6.19 -23.40 12.54
C LEU A 45 7.51 -22.67 12.77
N PRO A 46 8.55 -22.95 11.95
CA PRO A 46 9.72 -22.08 11.83
C PRO A 46 9.30 -20.65 11.48
N VAL A 47 10.11 -19.66 11.91
CA VAL A 47 9.80 -18.23 11.77
C VAL A 47 9.47 -17.81 10.35
N VAL A 48 10.20 -18.30 9.37
CA VAL A 48 9.99 -18.03 7.94
C VAL A 48 8.54 -18.37 7.53
N TYR A 49 8.10 -19.57 7.84
CA TYR A 49 6.76 -20.04 7.48
C TYR A 49 5.66 -19.38 8.32
N ALA A 50 5.95 -19.05 9.58
CA ALA A 50 5.02 -18.29 10.41
C ALA A 50 4.75 -16.90 9.82
N ASN A 51 5.79 -16.19 9.35
CA ASN A 51 5.66 -14.89 8.68
C ASN A 51 4.83 -14.99 7.39
N VAL A 52 5.10 -16.02 6.57
CA VAL A 52 4.34 -16.25 5.32
C VAL A 52 2.86 -16.52 5.62
N VAL A 53 2.55 -17.41 6.56
CA VAL A 53 1.16 -17.72 6.92
C VAL A 53 0.46 -16.46 7.46
N GLU A 54 1.14 -15.70 8.32
CA GLU A 54 0.60 -14.46 8.88
C GLU A 54 0.22 -13.46 7.79
N VAL A 55 1.12 -13.16 6.85
CA VAL A 55 0.85 -12.17 5.79
C VAL A 55 -0.23 -12.66 4.83
N VAL A 56 -0.24 -13.94 4.48
CA VAL A 56 -1.29 -14.52 3.61
C VAL A 56 -2.65 -14.42 4.28
N VAL A 57 -2.75 -14.78 5.57
CA VAL A 57 -4.01 -14.66 6.32
C VAL A 57 -4.44 -13.20 6.41
N LEU A 58 -3.51 -12.26 6.63
CA LEU A 58 -3.81 -10.83 6.69
C LEU A 58 -4.36 -10.32 5.35
N VAL A 59 -3.72 -10.66 4.23
CA VAL A 59 -4.19 -10.27 2.88
C VAL A 59 -5.60 -10.81 2.62
N LEU A 60 -5.86 -12.07 2.98
CA LEU A 60 -7.19 -12.66 2.81
C LEU A 60 -8.23 -11.95 3.67
N LEU A 61 -7.93 -11.63 4.92
CA LEU A 61 -8.84 -10.89 5.81
C LEU A 61 -9.11 -9.47 5.29
N ILE A 62 -8.08 -8.76 4.84
CA ILE A 62 -8.24 -7.42 4.23
C ILE A 62 -9.09 -7.53 2.95
N GLY A 63 -8.88 -8.55 2.13
CA GLY A 63 -9.72 -8.84 0.96
C GLY A 63 -11.20 -9.06 1.31
N VAL A 64 -11.46 -9.83 2.38
CA VAL A 64 -12.82 -10.04 2.90
C VAL A 64 -13.42 -8.72 3.43
N PHE A 65 -12.65 -7.94 4.20
CA PHE A 65 -13.11 -6.63 4.68
C PHE A 65 -13.39 -5.66 3.53
N LEU A 66 -12.54 -5.65 2.50
CA LEU A 66 -12.77 -4.85 1.32
C LEU A 66 -14.05 -5.27 0.60
N TRP A 67 -14.29 -6.57 0.44
CA TRP A 67 -15.50 -7.09 -0.16
C TRP A 67 -16.76 -6.73 0.65
N ILE A 68 -16.70 -6.87 1.98
CA ILE A 68 -17.78 -6.46 2.89
C ILE A 68 -18.04 -4.96 2.75
N ALA A 69 -17.00 -4.15 2.80
CA ALA A 69 -17.12 -2.70 2.68
C ALA A 69 -17.66 -2.29 1.31
N ALA A 70 -17.12 -2.85 0.23
CA ALA A 70 -17.59 -2.61 -1.12
C ALA A 70 -19.08 -2.89 -1.27
N ARG A 71 -19.53 -4.06 -0.77
CA ARG A 71 -20.91 -4.55 -0.94
C ARG A 71 -21.93 -3.80 -0.09
N TRP A 72 -21.61 -3.51 1.17
CA TRP A 72 -22.59 -2.99 2.15
C TRP A 72 -22.35 -1.56 2.62
N LEU A 73 -21.07 -1.14 2.76
CA LEU A 73 -20.76 0.21 3.22
C LEU A 73 -20.73 1.20 2.05
N ASP A 74 -19.99 0.87 0.99
CA ASP A 74 -19.73 1.77 -0.12
C ASP A 74 -20.69 1.57 -1.30
N ARG A 75 -21.29 0.38 -1.42
CA ARG A 75 -22.21 0.00 -2.51
C ARG A 75 -21.58 0.20 -3.88
N ARG A 76 -20.35 -0.30 -4.05
CA ARG A 76 -19.57 -0.22 -5.29
C ARG A 76 -18.93 -1.55 -5.64
N SER A 77 -18.38 -1.67 -6.83
CA SER A 77 -17.56 -2.80 -7.23
C SER A 77 -16.20 -2.74 -6.57
N ILE A 78 -15.59 -3.91 -6.28
CA ILE A 78 -14.19 -4.00 -5.84
C ILE A 78 -13.24 -3.39 -6.88
N VAL A 79 -13.58 -3.49 -8.15
CA VAL A 79 -12.79 -2.94 -9.26
C VAL A 79 -12.58 -1.43 -9.10
N ASP A 80 -13.58 -0.71 -8.57
CA ASP A 80 -13.54 0.74 -8.36
C ASP A 80 -12.46 1.21 -7.37
N TYR A 81 -11.84 0.30 -6.64
CA TYR A 81 -10.70 0.61 -5.76
C TYR A 81 -9.35 0.54 -6.48
N GLY A 82 -9.35 0.28 -7.79
CA GLY A 82 -8.14 0.24 -8.61
C GLY A 82 -7.69 -1.15 -9.06
N PHE A 83 -8.64 -2.08 -9.22
CA PHE A 83 -8.41 -3.46 -9.66
C PHE A 83 -9.02 -3.76 -11.04
N HIS A 84 -8.87 -2.86 -12.02
CA HIS A 84 -9.44 -3.11 -13.36
C HIS A 84 -8.69 -4.20 -14.17
N LEU A 85 -7.54 -4.68 -13.72
CA LEU A 85 -6.73 -5.80 -14.25
C LEU A 85 -6.59 -5.83 -15.79
N SER A 86 -6.65 -4.66 -16.42
CA SER A 86 -6.47 -4.48 -17.86
C SER A 86 -4.99 -4.64 -18.28
N GLY A 87 -4.71 -4.71 -19.60
CA GLY A 87 -3.34 -4.66 -20.07
C GLY A 87 -2.57 -3.42 -19.61
N ALA A 88 -3.27 -2.28 -19.45
CA ALA A 88 -2.74 -1.04 -18.89
C ALA A 88 -2.37 -1.19 -17.42
N TRP A 89 -3.18 -1.91 -16.65
CA TRP A 89 -2.94 -2.22 -15.24
C TRP A 89 -1.64 -3.02 -15.06
N TRP A 90 -1.48 -4.09 -15.83
CA TRP A 90 -0.26 -4.92 -15.77
C TRP A 90 0.99 -4.17 -16.23
N LEU A 91 0.86 -3.27 -17.19
CA LEU A 91 1.97 -2.42 -17.63
C LEU A 91 2.37 -1.42 -16.54
N ASP A 92 1.41 -0.82 -15.83
CA ASP A 92 1.68 0.08 -14.71
C ASP A 92 2.29 -0.67 -13.52
N LEU A 93 1.88 -1.93 -13.25
CA LEU A 93 2.53 -2.80 -12.27
C LEU A 93 4.00 -3.07 -12.65
N GLY A 94 4.24 -3.46 -13.90
CA GLY A 94 5.59 -3.71 -14.41
C GLY A 94 6.49 -2.48 -14.33
N PHE A 95 5.97 -1.30 -14.69
CA PHE A 95 6.70 -0.05 -14.53
C PHE A 95 7.03 0.23 -13.05
N GLY A 96 6.06 0.04 -12.14
CA GLY A 96 6.28 0.18 -10.70
C GLY A 96 7.38 -0.73 -10.19
N LEU A 97 7.37 -2.01 -10.57
CA LEU A 97 8.42 -2.98 -10.22
C LEU A 97 9.80 -2.52 -10.70
N VAL A 98 9.92 -2.12 -11.97
CA VAL A 98 11.20 -1.64 -12.54
C VAL A 98 11.66 -0.37 -11.83
N LEU A 99 10.74 0.56 -11.57
CA LEU A 99 11.04 1.81 -10.89
C LEU A 99 11.55 1.58 -9.46
N GLY A 100 10.90 0.71 -8.68
CA GLY A 100 11.33 0.39 -7.32
C GLY A 100 12.72 -0.23 -7.27
N VAL A 101 12.99 -1.22 -8.15
CA VAL A 101 14.33 -1.80 -8.29
C VAL A 101 15.35 -0.70 -8.65
N PHE A 102 15.05 0.13 -9.66
CA PHE A 102 15.96 1.17 -10.11
C PHE A 102 16.31 2.17 -9.01
N LEU A 103 15.31 2.65 -8.27
CA LEU A 103 15.52 3.63 -7.20
C LEU A 103 16.34 3.03 -6.05
N MET A 104 15.95 1.86 -5.53
CA MET A 104 16.62 1.27 -4.37
C MET A 104 17.98 0.70 -4.72
N ALA A 105 18.15 0.01 -5.84
CA ALA A 105 19.46 -0.44 -6.28
C ALA A 105 20.40 0.74 -6.57
N GLY A 106 19.88 1.85 -7.11
CA GLY A 106 20.64 3.07 -7.32
C GLY A 106 21.13 3.70 -6.01
N VAL A 107 20.30 3.75 -4.97
CA VAL A 107 20.69 4.24 -3.64
C VAL A 107 21.79 3.37 -3.04
N TYR A 108 21.65 2.04 -3.05
CA TYR A 108 22.65 1.14 -2.54
C TYR A 108 23.95 1.17 -3.35
N ALA A 109 23.84 1.22 -4.68
CA ALA A 109 25.03 1.32 -5.54
C ALA A 109 25.84 2.60 -5.25
N LEU A 110 25.14 3.74 -5.06
CA LEU A 110 25.76 5.00 -4.69
C LEU A 110 26.43 4.89 -3.30
N ALA A 111 25.70 4.40 -2.30
CA ALA A 111 26.22 4.27 -0.93
C ALA A 111 27.44 3.32 -0.86
N LEU A 112 27.43 2.24 -1.64
CA LEU A 112 28.58 1.32 -1.79
C LEU A 112 29.76 2.01 -2.50
N ALA A 113 29.52 2.74 -3.60
CA ALA A 113 30.58 3.38 -4.38
C ALA A 113 31.37 4.43 -3.58
N ILE A 114 30.71 5.11 -2.64
CA ILE A 114 31.36 6.12 -1.77
C ILE A 114 31.79 5.57 -0.41
N GLY A 115 31.61 4.27 -0.17
CA GLY A 115 32.07 3.59 1.05
C GLY A 115 31.19 3.85 2.29
N TRP A 116 29.99 4.41 2.14
CA TRP A 116 29.07 4.64 3.26
C TRP A 116 28.45 3.35 3.80
N VAL A 117 28.34 2.36 2.94
CA VAL A 117 28.00 0.98 3.30
C VAL A 117 28.99 0.02 2.66
N LYS A 118 29.09 -1.20 3.16
CA LYS A 118 29.99 -2.24 2.63
C LYS A 118 29.30 -3.59 2.63
N VAL A 119 29.63 -4.42 1.64
CA VAL A 119 29.17 -5.81 1.56
C VAL A 119 30.04 -6.66 2.49
N THR A 120 29.41 -7.37 3.42
CA THR A 120 30.09 -8.26 4.37
C THR A 120 29.77 -9.73 4.17
N GLY A 121 28.79 -10.04 3.32
CA GLY A 121 28.43 -11.42 2.98
C GLY A 121 27.49 -11.49 1.79
N THR A 122 27.26 -12.71 1.32
CA THR A 122 26.35 -13.01 0.22
C THR A 122 25.52 -14.25 0.53
N LEU A 123 24.34 -14.35 -0.10
CA LEU A 123 23.46 -15.52 -0.05
C LEU A 123 23.12 -15.95 1.39
N LEU A 124 22.77 -14.95 2.23
CA LEU A 124 22.33 -15.20 3.60
C LEU A 124 21.05 -16.04 3.59
N SER A 125 21.03 -17.08 4.42
CA SER A 125 19.84 -17.90 4.66
C SER A 125 19.67 -18.15 6.16
N PRO A 126 18.43 -18.20 6.67
CA PRO A 126 18.20 -18.60 8.06
C PRO A 126 18.72 -20.00 8.34
N PRO A 127 19.23 -20.28 9.55
CA PRO A 127 19.74 -21.59 9.89
C PRO A 127 18.74 -22.72 9.60
N GLY A 128 19.21 -23.76 8.89
CA GLY A 128 18.42 -24.92 8.54
C GLY A 128 17.41 -24.71 7.38
N GLN A 129 17.46 -23.57 6.68
CA GLN A 129 16.59 -23.28 5.54
C GLN A 129 17.42 -23.19 4.24
N PRO A 130 16.96 -23.82 3.13
CA PRO A 130 17.55 -23.60 1.82
C PRO A 130 17.38 -22.13 1.39
N PHE A 131 18.42 -21.54 0.81
CA PHE A 131 18.41 -20.13 0.36
C PHE A 131 17.20 -19.81 -0.56
N ILE A 132 16.94 -20.68 -1.54
CA ILE A 132 15.81 -20.49 -2.45
C ILE A 132 14.46 -20.46 -1.71
N ALA A 133 14.28 -21.33 -0.71
CA ALA A 133 13.04 -21.35 0.09
C ALA A 133 12.90 -20.06 0.93
N ALA A 134 13.98 -19.54 1.47
CA ALA A 134 14.00 -18.28 2.20
C ALA A 134 13.60 -17.12 1.28
N ILE A 135 14.24 -16.98 0.12
CA ILE A 135 13.93 -15.90 -0.85
C ILE A 135 12.49 -16.00 -1.38
N LEU A 136 11.97 -17.21 -1.65
CA LEU A 136 10.57 -17.36 -2.06
C LEU A 136 9.59 -16.94 -0.95
N ALA A 137 9.91 -17.27 0.30
CA ALA A 137 9.12 -16.81 1.44
C ALA A 137 9.15 -15.28 1.58
N ASP A 138 10.31 -14.66 1.35
CA ASP A 138 10.49 -13.22 1.37
C ASP A 138 9.70 -12.53 0.25
N VAL A 139 9.68 -13.09 -0.96
CA VAL A 139 8.84 -12.60 -2.06
C VAL A 139 7.36 -12.62 -1.67
N ILE A 140 6.88 -13.72 -1.08
CA ILE A 140 5.49 -13.81 -0.63
C ILE A 140 5.21 -12.77 0.46
N LEU A 141 6.14 -12.57 1.36
CA LEU A 141 6.02 -11.59 2.45
C LEU A 141 5.89 -10.16 1.91
N VAL A 142 6.81 -9.72 1.04
CA VAL A 142 6.75 -8.34 0.51
C VAL A 142 5.55 -8.11 -0.41
N VAL A 143 5.19 -9.10 -1.22
CA VAL A 143 3.97 -9.02 -2.03
C VAL A 143 2.74 -8.89 -1.14
N GLY A 144 2.66 -9.67 -0.08
CA GLY A 144 1.56 -9.60 0.88
C GLY A 144 1.50 -8.26 1.61
N ILE A 145 2.64 -7.75 2.11
CA ILE A 145 2.74 -6.45 2.78
C ILE A 145 2.28 -5.34 1.82
N ALA A 146 2.87 -5.25 0.64
CA ALA A 146 2.52 -4.26 -0.35
C ALA A 146 1.02 -4.33 -0.72
N CYS A 147 0.48 -5.52 -0.94
CA CYS A 147 -0.93 -5.67 -1.29
C CYS A 147 -1.86 -5.16 -0.19
N TRP A 148 -1.70 -5.62 1.07
CA TRP A 148 -2.65 -5.21 2.11
C TRP A 148 -2.54 -3.73 2.45
N GLU A 149 -1.33 -3.16 2.48
CA GLU A 149 -1.14 -1.74 2.75
C GLU A 149 -1.68 -0.85 1.64
N GLU A 150 -1.40 -1.17 0.37
CA GLU A 150 -1.93 -0.40 -0.74
C GLU A 150 -3.46 -0.51 -0.84
N ILE A 151 -4.04 -1.68 -0.56
CA ILE A 151 -5.50 -1.85 -0.50
C ILE A 151 -6.10 -0.95 0.59
N VAL A 152 -5.54 -0.96 1.79
CA VAL A 152 -6.07 -0.18 2.91
C VAL A 152 -5.89 1.31 2.67
N PHE A 153 -4.65 1.76 2.51
CA PHE A 153 -4.34 3.19 2.51
C PHE A 153 -4.70 3.88 1.20
N ARG A 154 -4.42 3.25 0.04
CA ARG A 154 -4.64 3.88 -1.27
C ARG A 154 -6.01 3.48 -1.83
N GLY A 155 -6.26 2.20 -1.98
CA GLY A 155 -7.51 1.70 -2.54
C GLY A 155 -8.74 2.15 -1.75
N TYR A 156 -8.77 1.89 -0.45
CA TYR A 156 -9.95 2.18 0.36
C TYR A 156 -9.98 3.60 0.92
N VAL A 157 -8.93 4.01 1.65
CA VAL A 157 -8.96 5.28 2.40
C VAL A 157 -8.93 6.47 1.46
N ILE A 158 -7.99 6.55 0.50
CA ILE A 158 -7.92 7.69 -0.43
C ILE A 158 -9.22 7.79 -1.23
N LYS A 159 -9.72 6.70 -1.80
CA LYS A 159 -10.96 6.67 -2.59
C LYS A 159 -12.14 7.22 -1.82
N ASN A 160 -12.34 6.75 -0.58
CA ASN A 160 -13.48 7.16 0.23
C ASN A 160 -13.34 8.59 0.76
N LEU A 161 -12.13 9.02 1.15
CA LEU A 161 -11.87 10.39 1.58
C LEU A 161 -12.04 11.38 0.42
N ALA A 162 -11.48 11.10 -0.75
CA ALA A 162 -11.59 11.97 -1.94
C ALA A 162 -13.06 12.18 -2.32
N GLU A 163 -13.86 11.10 -2.36
CA GLU A 163 -15.31 11.18 -2.59
C GLU A 163 -16.02 11.99 -1.50
N GLY A 164 -15.69 11.73 -0.22
CA GLY A 164 -16.35 12.35 0.92
C GLY A 164 -16.05 13.83 1.10
N LEU A 165 -14.85 14.26 0.73
CA LEU A 165 -14.37 15.65 0.80
C LEU A 165 -14.81 16.48 -0.40
N TYR A 166 -15.16 15.83 -1.51
CA TYR A 166 -15.57 16.54 -2.72
C TYR A 166 -16.85 17.34 -2.50
N SER A 167 -16.77 18.62 -2.80
CA SER A 167 -17.89 19.57 -2.81
C SER A 167 -17.60 20.65 -3.84
N LYS A 168 -18.62 21.48 -4.15
CA LYS A 168 -18.43 22.64 -5.05
C LYS A 168 -17.37 23.62 -4.53
N THR A 169 -17.23 23.71 -3.21
CA THR A 169 -16.28 24.63 -2.56
C THR A 169 -14.85 24.07 -2.56
N VAL A 170 -14.69 22.78 -2.24
CA VAL A 170 -13.35 22.14 -2.15
C VAL A 170 -12.82 21.80 -3.54
N GLY A 171 -13.68 21.38 -4.47
CA GLY A 171 -13.26 20.91 -5.78
C GLY A 171 -12.55 19.57 -5.78
N ALA A 172 -12.47 18.92 -6.95
CA ALA A 172 -11.91 17.56 -7.07
C ALA A 172 -10.42 17.51 -6.73
N ARG A 173 -9.64 18.53 -7.17
CA ARG A 173 -8.19 18.58 -6.95
C ARG A 173 -7.85 18.57 -5.46
N TRP A 174 -8.42 19.49 -4.71
CA TRP A 174 -8.10 19.62 -3.28
C TRP A 174 -8.68 18.48 -2.46
N ALA A 175 -9.86 17.96 -2.81
CA ALA A 175 -10.41 16.76 -2.18
C ALA A 175 -9.45 15.58 -2.32
N THR A 176 -8.88 15.36 -3.50
CA THR A 176 -7.91 14.29 -3.73
C THR A 176 -6.59 14.55 -3.01
N VAL A 177 -6.05 15.78 -3.05
CA VAL A 177 -4.79 16.11 -2.35
C VAL A 177 -4.93 15.88 -0.84
N ILE A 178 -6.01 16.37 -0.22
CA ILE A 178 -6.25 16.14 1.21
C ILE A 178 -6.43 14.64 1.51
N ALA A 179 -7.13 13.92 0.63
CA ALA A 179 -7.31 12.48 0.75
C ALA A 179 -5.99 11.68 0.64
N ILE A 180 -4.97 12.20 -0.05
CA ILE A 180 -3.62 11.63 -0.06
C ILE A 180 -2.88 11.97 1.25
N LEU A 181 -2.91 13.22 1.67
CA LEU A 181 -2.11 13.70 2.81
C LEU A 181 -2.52 13.04 4.14
N ILE A 182 -3.82 12.89 4.40
CA ILE A 182 -4.32 12.31 5.66
C ILE A 182 -3.79 10.88 5.86
N PRO A 183 -4.03 9.91 4.96
CA PRO A 183 -3.52 8.55 5.16
C PRO A 183 -1.99 8.47 5.07
N SER A 184 -1.30 9.37 4.36
CA SER A 184 0.16 9.40 4.33
C SER A 184 0.75 9.77 5.69
N VAL A 185 0.17 10.74 6.38
CA VAL A 185 0.57 11.11 7.75
C VAL A 185 0.29 9.95 8.71
N LEU A 186 -0.89 9.32 8.62
CA LEU A 186 -1.22 8.15 9.44
C LEU A 186 -0.27 6.97 9.17
N PHE A 187 0.11 6.77 7.91
CA PHE A 187 1.07 5.74 7.50
C PHE A 187 2.44 5.96 8.15
N GLY A 188 2.97 7.19 8.09
CA GLY A 188 4.22 7.52 8.76
C GLY A 188 4.16 7.31 10.27
N PHE A 189 3.07 7.73 10.92
CA PHE A 189 2.88 7.51 12.36
C PHE A 189 2.72 6.03 12.74
N ALA A 190 2.13 5.21 11.89
CA ALA A 190 2.04 3.77 12.14
C ALA A 190 3.42 3.09 12.22
N HIS A 191 4.45 3.71 11.63
CA HIS A 191 5.82 3.19 11.57
C HIS A 191 6.76 3.73 12.65
N VAL A 192 6.30 4.65 13.53
CA VAL A 192 7.17 5.22 14.60
C VAL A 192 7.64 4.19 15.63
N THR A 193 6.96 3.06 15.72
CA THR A 193 7.32 1.95 16.62
C THR A 193 8.24 0.92 15.98
N ASN A 194 8.60 1.09 14.70
CA ASN A 194 9.56 0.21 14.04
C ASN A 194 10.93 0.29 14.73
N ALA A 195 11.66 -0.81 14.70
CA ALA A 195 12.99 -0.84 15.27
C ALA A 195 13.88 0.25 14.64
N ASN A 196 14.59 0.99 15.49
CA ASN A 196 15.48 2.09 15.10
C ASN A 196 14.81 3.26 14.35
N ALA A 197 13.49 3.42 14.43
CA ALA A 197 12.81 4.53 13.81
C ALA A 197 13.32 5.89 14.35
N THR A 198 13.45 6.86 13.46
CA THR A 198 13.90 8.22 13.75
C THR A 198 12.85 9.23 13.27
N MET A 199 12.98 10.49 13.65
CA MET A 199 12.14 11.54 13.08
C MET A 199 12.28 11.60 11.55
N LEU A 200 13.50 11.47 11.02
CA LEU A 200 13.74 11.50 9.58
C LEU A 200 13.10 10.29 8.89
N SER A 201 13.22 9.08 9.45
CA SER A 201 12.55 7.91 8.88
C SER A 201 11.03 8.07 8.89
N THR A 202 10.45 8.62 9.96
CA THR A 202 9.02 8.91 10.03
C THR A 202 8.58 9.90 8.95
N VAL A 203 9.32 11.00 8.76
CA VAL A 203 9.05 11.98 7.70
C VAL A 203 9.16 11.33 6.32
N ASN A 204 10.19 10.52 6.08
CA ASN A 204 10.35 9.80 4.82
C ASN A 204 9.20 8.81 4.57
N THR A 205 8.72 8.12 5.61
CA THR A 205 7.56 7.23 5.48
C THR A 205 6.27 8.01 5.16
N VAL A 206 6.11 9.25 5.68
CA VAL A 206 5.03 10.15 5.23
C VAL A 206 5.20 10.51 3.76
N ILE A 207 6.42 10.88 3.32
CA ILE A 207 6.72 11.20 1.91
C ILE A 207 6.47 9.98 1.01
N PHE A 208 6.87 8.78 1.44
CA PHE A 208 6.53 7.52 0.79
C PHE A 208 5.01 7.40 0.59
N GLY A 209 4.24 7.64 1.66
CA GLY A 209 2.79 7.67 1.61
C GLY A 209 2.25 8.63 0.53
N VAL A 210 2.83 9.83 0.43
CA VAL A 210 2.44 10.84 -0.57
C VAL A 210 2.79 10.38 -2.00
N VAL A 211 4.00 9.84 -2.23
CA VAL A 211 4.43 9.37 -3.55
C VAL A 211 3.54 8.24 -4.06
N PHE A 212 3.24 7.27 -3.21
CA PHE A 212 2.37 6.14 -3.56
C PHE A 212 0.91 6.56 -3.69
N GLY A 213 0.44 7.47 -2.84
CA GLY A 213 -0.87 8.09 -2.98
C GLY A 213 -1.01 8.90 -4.26
N ALA A 214 0.05 9.62 -4.68
CA ALA A 214 0.08 10.32 -5.97
C ALA A 214 0.08 9.34 -7.15
N ALA A 215 0.85 8.25 -7.08
CA ALA A 215 0.84 7.19 -8.10
C ALA A 215 -0.56 6.61 -8.29
N TYR A 216 -1.25 6.29 -7.19
CA TYR A 216 -2.66 5.86 -7.21
C TYR A 216 -3.57 6.94 -7.80
N ALA A 217 -3.44 8.19 -7.34
CA ALA A 217 -4.33 9.26 -7.75
C ALA A 217 -4.14 9.70 -9.20
N LEU A 218 -2.96 9.50 -9.78
CA LEU A 218 -2.69 9.79 -11.19
C LEU A 218 -3.17 8.68 -12.11
N THR A 219 -3.17 7.43 -11.65
CA THR A 219 -3.59 6.27 -12.44
C THR A 219 -5.05 5.90 -12.24
N GLY A 220 -5.62 6.13 -11.06
CA GLY A 220 -6.87 5.54 -10.59
C GLY A 220 -6.75 4.06 -10.25
N GLU A 221 -5.52 3.50 -10.28
CA GLU A 221 -5.23 2.08 -10.19
C GLU A 221 -4.20 1.77 -9.09
N LEU A 222 -4.34 0.60 -8.47
CA LEU A 222 -3.40 0.10 -7.48
C LEU A 222 -2.12 -0.54 -8.07
N ALA A 223 -2.10 -0.78 -9.38
CA ALA A 223 -1.01 -1.46 -10.06
C ALA A 223 0.36 -0.83 -9.81
N LEU A 224 0.48 0.47 -10.14
CA LEU A 224 1.74 1.19 -10.03
C LEU A 224 2.25 1.28 -8.59
N PRO A 225 1.44 1.72 -7.60
CA PRO A 225 1.89 1.73 -6.21
C PRO A 225 2.22 0.33 -5.68
N ILE A 226 1.44 -0.71 -5.98
CA ILE A 226 1.76 -2.10 -5.57
C ILE A 226 3.10 -2.54 -6.16
N GLY A 227 3.33 -2.34 -7.46
CA GLY A 227 4.59 -2.73 -8.11
C GLY A 227 5.80 -2.01 -7.52
N LEU A 228 5.68 -0.69 -7.33
CA LEU A 228 6.72 0.13 -6.73
C LEU A 228 7.03 -0.32 -5.28
N HIS A 229 6.01 -0.62 -4.48
CA HIS A 229 6.12 -1.08 -3.11
C HIS A 229 6.84 -2.44 -3.02
N ILE A 230 6.36 -3.43 -3.75
CA ILE A 230 6.98 -4.76 -3.80
C ILE A 230 8.48 -4.65 -4.11
N ALA A 231 8.84 -3.90 -5.14
CA ALA A 231 10.23 -3.81 -5.58
C ALA A 231 11.09 -3.00 -4.61
N TRP A 232 10.54 -1.93 -4.03
CA TRP A 232 11.20 -1.14 -3.00
C TRP A 232 11.56 -2.00 -1.80
N ASP A 233 10.58 -2.67 -1.20
CA ASP A 233 10.77 -3.51 -0.01
C ASP A 233 11.66 -4.72 -0.31
N PHE A 234 11.47 -5.34 -1.49
CA PHE A 234 12.29 -6.49 -1.87
C PHE A 234 13.76 -6.12 -1.96
N VAL A 235 14.12 -5.05 -2.66
CA VAL A 235 15.52 -4.64 -2.81
C VAL A 235 16.08 -4.16 -1.48
N GLN A 236 15.30 -3.39 -0.69
CA GLN A 236 15.73 -2.87 0.60
C GLN A 236 15.96 -3.97 1.64
N GLY A 237 14.98 -4.89 1.78
CA GLY A 237 14.98 -5.87 2.86
C GLY A 237 15.72 -7.17 2.52
N PHE A 238 15.62 -7.63 1.27
CA PHE A 238 16.05 -8.99 0.87
C PHE A 238 17.06 -8.99 -0.27
N GLY A 239 16.97 -8.05 -1.19
CA GLY A 239 17.97 -7.93 -2.27
C GLY A 239 19.32 -7.51 -1.72
N LEU A 240 19.33 -6.50 -0.84
CA LEU A 240 20.49 -5.92 -0.19
C LEU A 240 20.25 -5.89 1.32
N GLY A 241 19.95 -7.04 1.92
CA GLY A 241 19.54 -7.19 3.30
C GLY A 241 20.63 -6.83 4.29
N ARG A 242 20.21 -6.28 5.43
CA ARG A 242 21.06 -6.09 6.60
C ARG A 242 21.27 -7.39 7.34
N SER A 243 22.49 -7.61 7.84
CA SER A 243 22.79 -8.68 8.76
C SER A 243 21.99 -8.52 10.07
N GLY A 244 21.14 -9.48 10.38
CA GLY A 244 20.66 -9.74 11.75
C GLY A 244 19.39 -9.06 12.22
N ASP A 245 18.76 -8.16 11.49
CA ASP A 245 17.65 -7.35 12.05
C ASP A 245 16.25 -7.95 11.93
N VAL A 246 16.01 -8.86 11.00
CA VAL A 246 14.74 -9.57 10.90
C VAL A 246 14.97 -11.07 10.88
N PRO A 247 14.68 -11.77 11.98
CA PRO A 247 14.86 -13.22 12.03
C PRO A 247 14.06 -13.95 10.97
N GLY A 248 14.70 -14.85 10.25
CA GLY A 248 14.03 -15.72 9.29
C GLY A 248 13.97 -15.20 7.88
N LEU A 249 14.69 -14.14 7.53
CA LEU A 249 14.78 -13.62 6.16
C LEU A 249 16.06 -14.05 5.48
N GLY A 250 16.00 -14.18 4.13
CA GLY A 250 17.15 -14.37 3.26
C GLY A 250 17.68 -13.04 2.73
N ALA A 251 18.91 -13.04 2.17
CA ALA A 251 19.42 -11.90 1.43
C ALA A 251 20.44 -12.32 0.37
N PHE A 252 20.42 -11.65 -0.78
CA PHE A 252 21.45 -11.84 -1.80
C PHE A 252 22.78 -11.22 -1.39
N LEU A 253 22.73 -10.01 -0.80
CA LEU A 253 23.88 -9.30 -0.27
C LEU A 253 23.62 -8.92 1.19
N VAL A 254 24.59 -9.16 2.06
CA VAL A 254 24.60 -8.66 3.43
C VAL A 254 25.36 -7.36 3.43
N VAL A 255 24.71 -6.29 3.87
CA VAL A 255 25.28 -4.94 3.85
C VAL A 255 25.36 -4.41 5.28
N GLU A 256 26.47 -3.80 5.62
CA GLU A 256 26.71 -3.18 6.93
C GLU A 256 27.12 -1.72 6.79
N GLU A 257 27.04 -0.99 7.90
CA GLU A 257 27.55 0.38 7.98
C GLU A 257 29.05 0.42 7.65
N GLY A 258 29.41 1.25 6.67
CA GLY A 258 30.81 1.49 6.32
C GLY A 258 31.38 2.71 7.04
N ASP A 259 30.59 3.80 7.11
CA ASP A 259 30.95 5.06 7.76
C ASP A 259 29.80 5.58 8.63
N SER A 260 30.01 5.65 9.93
CA SER A 260 29.01 6.17 10.87
C SER A 260 28.70 7.67 10.70
N ALA A 261 29.62 8.46 10.11
CA ALA A 261 29.35 9.86 9.79
C ALA A 261 28.30 10.03 8.68
N ALA A 262 28.06 8.98 7.90
CA ALA A 262 27.07 8.97 6.82
C ALA A 262 25.64 8.61 7.25
N ARG A 263 25.36 8.40 8.54
CA ARG A 263 24.04 7.96 9.03
C ARG A 263 22.89 8.86 8.60
N LEU A 264 23.09 10.15 8.55
CA LEU A 264 22.09 11.10 8.04
C LEU A 264 21.71 10.80 6.59
N TRP A 265 22.65 10.31 5.79
CA TRP A 265 22.44 10.01 4.37
C TRP A 265 21.88 8.60 4.18
N THR A 266 22.42 7.62 4.90
CA THR A 266 22.08 6.20 4.76
C THR A 266 20.88 5.77 5.59
N GLY A 267 20.47 6.56 6.59
CA GLY A 267 19.40 6.19 7.52
C GLY A 267 19.77 5.13 8.55
N TRP A 268 21.04 4.66 8.55
CA TRP A 268 21.46 3.62 9.47
C TRP A 268 21.31 4.05 10.95
N PRO A 269 20.82 3.19 11.86
CA PRO A 269 20.55 1.75 11.71
C PRO A 269 19.10 1.40 11.30
N PHE A 270 18.26 2.34 10.87
CA PHE A 270 16.92 2.02 10.39
C PHE A 270 17.00 1.26 9.06
N THR A 271 16.96 1.96 7.94
CA THR A 271 17.19 1.47 6.58
C THR A 271 17.52 2.68 5.71
N VAL A 272 17.92 2.48 4.45
CA VAL A 272 18.23 3.60 3.55
C VAL A 272 17.06 4.54 3.33
N GLU A 273 15.82 4.10 3.48
CA GLU A 273 14.64 4.98 3.46
C GLU A 273 14.59 5.94 4.67
N GLY A 274 15.28 5.62 5.75
CA GLY A 274 15.41 6.49 6.92
C GLY A 274 16.37 7.65 6.74
N GLY A 275 17.10 7.71 5.63
CA GLY A 275 18.12 8.73 5.35
C GLY A 275 17.75 9.68 4.20
N LEU A 276 18.61 10.68 3.97
CA LEU A 276 18.44 11.66 2.88
C LEU A 276 18.53 11.03 1.48
N LEU A 277 19.24 9.90 1.32
CA LEU A 277 19.25 9.14 0.07
C LEU A 277 17.85 8.57 -0.23
N GLY A 278 17.16 8.07 0.79
CA GLY A 278 15.77 7.64 0.67
C GLY A 278 14.85 8.80 0.28
N THR A 279 15.01 9.97 0.91
CA THR A 279 14.27 11.19 0.51
C THR A 279 14.50 11.52 -0.96
N ALA A 280 15.76 11.52 -1.41
CA ALA A 280 16.11 11.81 -2.80
C ALA A 280 15.49 10.79 -3.77
N ALA A 281 15.53 9.50 -3.41
CA ALA A 281 14.90 8.44 -4.21
C ALA A 281 13.38 8.63 -4.31
N LEU A 282 12.69 8.99 -3.22
CA LEU A 282 11.24 9.26 -3.23
C LEU A 282 10.88 10.46 -4.11
N VAL A 283 11.67 11.55 -4.05
CA VAL A 283 11.48 12.71 -4.92
C VAL A 283 11.70 12.32 -6.38
N ALA A 284 12.79 11.60 -6.69
CA ALA A 284 13.05 11.08 -8.03
C ALA A 284 11.92 10.16 -8.51
N GLY A 285 11.43 9.28 -7.64
CA GLY A 285 10.29 8.40 -7.90
C GLY A 285 9.03 9.16 -8.31
N LEU A 286 8.68 10.23 -7.58
CA LEU A 286 7.54 11.08 -7.91
C LEU A 286 7.69 11.73 -9.29
N LEU A 287 8.89 12.23 -9.60
CA LEU A 287 9.17 12.82 -10.92
C LEU A 287 9.09 11.79 -12.04
N LEU A 288 9.61 10.57 -11.82
CA LEU A 288 9.54 9.47 -12.79
C LEU A 288 8.12 8.96 -12.98
N VAL A 289 7.30 8.88 -11.93
CA VAL A 289 5.86 8.59 -12.04
C VAL A 289 5.17 9.66 -12.87
N ALA A 290 5.44 10.95 -12.63
CA ALA A 290 4.87 12.04 -13.44
C ALA A 290 5.32 11.95 -14.92
N ALA A 291 6.58 11.65 -15.17
CA ALA A 291 7.10 11.41 -16.52
C ALA A 291 6.41 10.23 -17.20
N TRP A 292 6.22 9.11 -16.51
CA TRP A 292 5.48 7.95 -16.98
C TRP A 292 4.06 8.30 -17.39
N MET A 293 3.35 9.05 -16.53
CA MET A 293 1.99 9.51 -16.84
C MET A 293 1.98 10.43 -18.07
N ARG A 294 2.97 11.32 -18.19
CA ARG A 294 3.10 12.17 -19.37
C ARG A 294 3.31 11.37 -20.65
N LEU A 295 4.17 10.34 -20.60
CA LEU A 295 4.43 9.45 -21.75
C LEU A 295 3.18 8.62 -22.10
N ARG A 296 2.51 8.05 -21.11
CA ARG A 296 1.39 7.14 -21.28
C ARG A 296 0.08 7.82 -21.65
N ARG A 297 -0.24 8.95 -21.02
CA ARG A 297 -1.55 9.63 -21.13
C ARG A 297 -1.45 11.04 -21.72
N GLY A 298 -0.27 11.47 -22.14
CA GLY A 298 -0.04 12.80 -22.68
C GLY A 298 -0.16 13.93 -21.66
N SER A 299 -0.52 13.65 -20.40
CA SER A 299 -0.74 14.66 -19.36
C SER A 299 -0.55 14.07 -17.96
N VAL A 300 -0.24 14.96 -16.99
CA VAL A 300 -0.18 14.63 -15.57
C VAL A 300 -1.41 15.22 -14.90
N ARG A 301 -2.45 14.41 -14.73
CA ARG A 301 -3.73 14.83 -14.15
C ARG A 301 -4.22 13.77 -13.18
N LEU A 302 -4.83 14.22 -12.08
CA LEU A 302 -5.50 13.34 -11.12
C LEU A 302 -6.70 12.67 -11.79
N ASP A 303 -6.88 11.40 -11.50
CA ASP A 303 -8.00 10.63 -12.04
C ASP A 303 -9.33 11.11 -11.46
N PRO A 304 -10.27 11.57 -12.32
CA PRO A 304 -11.53 12.13 -11.84
C PRO A 304 -12.45 11.08 -11.20
N SER A 305 -12.24 9.80 -11.44
CA SER A 305 -13.03 8.73 -10.83
C SER A 305 -12.94 8.71 -9.32
N LEU A 306 -11.83 9.21 -8.74
CA LEU A 306 -11.58 9.19 -7.29
C LEU A 306 -12.63 9.94 -6.49
N VAL A 307 -13.19 11.02 -7.03
CA VAL A 307 -14.20 11.82 -6.35
C VAL A 307 -15.62 11.43 -6.74
N GLN A 308 -15.79 10.46 -7.64
CA GLN A 308 -17.12 10.05 -8.11
C GLN A 308 -17.73 9.03 -7.14
N PRO A 309 -19.02 9.24 -6.76
CA PRO A 309 -19.77 8.22 -6.04
C PRO A 309 -20.02 7.01 -6.95
N PRO A 310 -20.33 5.83 -6.37
CA PRO A 310 -20.67 4.65 -7.16
C PRO A 310 -21.86 4.93 -8.07
N ILE A 311 -21.82 4.37 -9.28
CA ILE A 311 -22.94 4.44 -10.21
C ILE A 311 -24.10 3.67 -9.60
N GLN A 312 -25.17 4.37 -9.25
CA GLN A 312 -26.41 3.71 -8.82
C GLN A 312 -27.03 3.05 -10.04
N THR A 313 -26.97 1.72 -10.12
CA THR A 313 -27.80 0.98 -11.07
C THR A 313 -29.26 1.29 -10.71
N PRO A 314 -30.08 1.81 -11.63
CA PRO A 314 -31.48 2.06 -11.36
C PRO A 314 -32.11 0.77 -10.81
N ALA A 315 -32.82 0.86 -9.71
CA ALA A 315 -33.59 -0.26 -9.20
C ALA A 315 -34.50 -0.73 -10.32
N THR A 316 -34.39 -1.98 -10.75
CA THR A 316 -35.29 -2.59 -11.71
C THR A 316 -36.72 -2.31 -11.24
N PRO A 317 -37.58 -1.68 -12.04
CA PRO A 317 -38.95 -1.44 -11.62
C PRO A 317 -39.57 -2.77 -11.21
N ARG A 318 -40.04 -2.87 -9.97
CA ARG A 318 -40.82 -4.05 -9.57
C ARG A 318 -41.97 -4.12 -10.56
N SER A 319 -42.02 -5.21 -11.33
CA SER A 319 -43.17 -5.52 -12.18
C SER A 319 -44.35 -5.54 -11.25
N THR A 320 -45.16 -4.48 -11.29
CA THR A 320 -46.50 -4.50 -10.70
C THR A 320 -47.28 -5.52 -11.50
N GLY A 321 -47.39 -6.72 -10.95
CA GLY A 321 -48.23 -7.76 -11.52
C GLY A 321 -49.64 -7.25 -11.60
N SER A 322 -50.03 -6.82 -12.80
CA SER A 322 -51.42 -6.57 -13.17
C SER A 322 -52.13 -7.93 -13.13
N SER A 323 -52.77 -8.23 -12.02
CA SER A 323 -53.78 -9.28 -11.97
C SER A 323 -54.99 -8.79 -12.79
N ALA A 324 -55.01 -9.05 -14.10
CA ALA A 324 -56.19 -8.97 -14.89
C ALA A 324 -57.20 -10.00 -14.37
N ARG A 325 -58.16 -9.56 -13.56
CA ARG A 325 -59.36 -10.31 -13.28
C ARG A 325 -60.12 -10.39 -14.55
N SER A 326 -60.16 -11.56 -15.19
CA SER A 326 -61.13 -11.90 -16.21
C SER A 326 -62.52 -11.96 -15.57
N VAL A 327 -63.35 -10.97 -15.83
CA VAL A 327 -64.79 -11.04 -15.57
C VAL A 327 -65.39 -11.72 -16.78
N THR A 328 -65.77 -12.99 -16.63
CA THR A 328 -66.68 -13.69 -17.55
C THR A 328 -68.09 -13.39 -17.12
N ALA A 329 -68.86 -12.78 -18.00
CA ALA A 329 -70.35 -12.78 -18.00
C ALA A 329 -70.86 -13.98 -18.77
#